data_6c9481a41877843b4390f4c240c8ef4e
#
_entry.id   6c9481a41877843b4390f4c240c8ef4e
#
_cell.length_a   1.000
_cell.length_b   1.000
_cell.length_c   1.000
_cell.angle_alpha   90.00
_cell.angle_beta   90.00
_cell.angle_gamma   90.00
#
_symmetry.space_group_name_H-M   'P 1'
#
loop_
_entity.id
_entity.type
_entity.pdbx_description
1 polymer ?
#
loop_
_entity_poly.entity_id
_entity_poly.type
_entity_poly.pdbx_seq_one_letter_code
_entity_poly.pdbx_strand_id
1 'polypeptide(L)'
;VTAGANVNDIETVLLLGGRSEIGLEIAVRLAPGRNIVLAARRSGELSEQEQMLKNAGAVDVSTVEFDADAVDTHGDLLGAVVAEHGRISIAVLAFGILGDQARAETDAAHAVAVVHTDYVAQVSILTHLAEIMRGQGTGKIVVFSSVAGVRVRRANYVYGSAKAGLDGFASGLGDALHGSGVQLMLVRPGFVIGKMTEGMSPAPMSSTPSQVADAVVRGLNSGATRVWVPRILQPVFFVMRLLPQTIWRRMPR
;
A
#
# COMPACT_ATOMS: atom_id res chain seq x y z
N VAL A 1 38.69 8.49 12.02
CA VAL A 1 38.48 8.47 10.57
C VAL A 1 37.27 7.56 10.34
N THR A 2 36.05 8.13 10.33
CA THR A 2 34.84 7.43 9.97
C THR A 2 34.86 7.19 8.45
N ALA A 3 34.88 5.92 8.05
CA ALA A 3 34.75 5.52 6.66
C ALA A 3 33.45 6.12 6.13
N GLY A 4 33.50 6.97 5.10
CA GLY A 4 32.34 7.49 4.42
C GLY A 4 31.53 6.32 3.87
N ALA A 5 30.26 6.22 4.26
CA ALA A 5 29.32 5.28 3.64
C ALA A 5 29.31 5.58 2.13
N ASN A 6 29.57 4.56 1.33
CA ASN A 6 29.44 4.66 -0.12
C ASN A 6 27.99 5.06 -0.42
N VAL A 7 27.79 6.06 -1.27
CA VAL A 7 26.44 6.54 -1.68
C VAL A 7 25.59 5.38 -2.24
N ASN A 8 26.22 4.32 -2.72
CA ASN A 8 25.57 3.10 -3.22
C ASN A 8 25.07 2.13 -2.12
N ASP A 9 25.36 2.38 -0.83
CA ASP A 9 24.93 1.51 0.27
C ASP A 9 23.68 2.04 1.02
N ILE A 10 23.21 3.24 0.66
CA ILE A 10 22.03 3.83 1.31
C ILE A 10 20.76 3.17 0.77
N GLU A 11 19.95 2.62 1.68
CA GLU A 11 18.68 2.00 1.32
C GLU A 11 17.68 3.04 0.76
N THR A 12 17.05 2.73 -0.37
CA THR A 12 15.99 3.55 -0.96
C THR A 12 14.63 2.97 -0.65
N VAL A 13 13.75 3.81 -0.11
CA VAL A 13 12.34 3.53 0.14
C VAL A 13 11.50 4.25 -0.91
N LEU A 14 10.73 3.51 -1.69
CA LEU A 14 9.78 4.06 -2.67
C LEU A 14 8.37 4.06 -2.07
N LEU A 15 7.76 5.24 -1.95
CA LEU A 15 6.36 5.40 -1.56
C LEU A 15 5.50 5.74 -2.76
N LEU A 16 4.77 4.77 -3.28
CA LEU A 16 3.74 4.95 -4.31
C LEU A 16 2.43 5.39 -3.64
N GLY A 17 2.05 6.63 -3.86
CA GLY A 17 0.99 7.34 -3.14
C GLY A 17 1.56 8.33 -2.11
N GLY A 18 2.47 9.22 -2.54
CA GLY A 18 3.18 10.19 -1.70
C GLY A 18 2.31 11.21 -0.94
N ARG A 19 0.98 11.19 -1.15
CA ARG A 19 -0.01 11.99 -0.38
C ARG A 19 -0.82 11.14 0.61
N SER A 20 -0.59 9.82 0.66
CA SER A 20 -1.30 8.93 1.57
C SER A 20 -0.90 9.18 3.01
N GLU A 21 -1.87 9.43 3.90
CA GLU A 21 -1.61 9.60 5.33
C GLU A 21 -0.92 8.36 5.93
N ILE A 22 -1.40 7.16 5.60
CA ILE A 22 -0.78 5.92 6.05
C ILE A 22 0.63 5.78 5.46
N GLY A 23 0.78 6.07 4.16
CA GLY A 23 2.06 6.00 3.47
C GLY A 23 3.10 6.93 4.06
N LEU A 24 2.72 8.18 4.32
CA LEU A 24 3.61 9.19 4.94
C LEU A 24 4.00 8.81 6.37
N GLU A 25 3.07 8.32 7.18
CA GLU A 25 3.37 7.83 8.53
C GLU A 25 4.38 6.66 8.52
N ILE A 26 4.29 5.79 7.51
CA ILE A 26 5.29 4.72 7.32
C ILE A 26 6.62 5.30 6.87
N ALA A 27 6.61 6.19 5.88
CA ALA A 27 7.82 6.80 5.34
C ALA A 27 8.59 7.59 6.41
N VAL A 28 7.91 8.34 7.29
CA VAL A 28 8.50 9.04 8.44
C VAL A 28 9.26 8.06 9.36
N ARG A 29 8.69 6.89 9.64
CA ARG A 29 9.34 5.87 10.49
C ARG A 29 10.51 5.16 9.81
N LEU A 30 10.50 5.11 8.50
CA LEU A 30 11.55 4.49 7.70
C LEU A 30 12.64 5.49 7.27
N ALA A 31 12.37 6.80 7.35
CA ALA A 31 13.24 7.87 6.88
C ALA A 31 14.66 7.90 7.47
N PRO A 32 14.86 7.64 8.79
CA PRO A 32 16.20 7.79 9.37
C PRO A 32 17.28 6.98 8.62
N GLY A 33 18.26 7.69 8.04
CA GLY A 33 19.39 7.11 7.34
C GLY A 33 19.09 6.52 5.95
N ARG A 34 17.93 6.83 5.35
CA ARG A 34 17.50 6.30 4.03
C ARG A 34 17.17 7.41 3.04
N ASN A 35 17.26 7.07 1.77
CA ASN A 35 16.69 7.86 0.69
C ASN A 35 15.19 7.53 0.57
N ILE A 36 14.36 8.56 0.40
CA ILE A 36 12.90 8.41 0.22
C ILE A 36 12.52 8.98 -1.15
N VAL A 37 11.87 8.16 -1.97
CA VAL A 37 11.27 8.58 -3.24
C VAL A 37 9.76 8.62 -3.08
N LEU A 38 9.17 9.81 -3.23
CA LEU A 38 7.72 10.03 -3.20
C LEU A 38 7.15 10.01 -4.61
N ALA A 39 6.34 9.03 -4.92
CA ALA A 39 5.65 8.90 -6.20
C ALA A 39 4.19 9.34 -6.07
N ALA A 40 3.77 10.39 -6.77
CA ALA A 40 2.39 10.89 -6.75
C ALA A 40 2.11 11.78 -7.96
N ARG A 41 0.83 11.96 -8.28
CA ARG A 41 0.38 12.98 -9.24
C ARG A 41 0.72 14.37 -8.72
N ARG A 42 1.07 15.29 -9.64
CA ARG A 42 1.50 16.65 -9.30
C ARG A 42 2.66 16.62 -8.29
N SER A 43 3.68 15.85 -8.63
CA SER A 43 4.83 15.59 -7.74
C SER A 43 5.53 16.89 -7.28
N GLY A 44 5.52 17.94 -8.08
CA GLY A 44 6.06 19.27 -7.70
C GLY A 44 5.32 19.99 -6.54
N GLU A 45 4.17 19.46 -6.10
CA GLU A 45 3.40 20.01 -4.97
C GLU A 45 3.63 19.23 -3.65
N LEU A 46 4.71 18.47 -3.53
CA LEU A 46 5.01 17.64 -2.35
C LEU A 46 6.02 18.27 -1.38
N SER A 47 6.28 19.58 -1.48
CA SER A 47 7.30 20.27 -0.67
C SER A 47 7.10 20.10 0.85
N GLU A 48 5.85 20.07 1.33
CA GLU A 48 5.55 19.85 2.75
C GLU A 48 5.93 18.41 3.17
N GLN A 49 5.62 17.42 2.31
CA GLN A 49 5.95 16.02 2.56
C GLN A 49 7.47 15.79 2.51
N GLU A 50 8.15 16.42 1.57
CA GLU A 50 9.62 16.38 1.50
C GLU A 50 10.24 16.93 2.79
N GLN A 51 9.80 18.12 3.23
CA GLN A 51 10.32 18.73 4.45
C GLN A 51 10.04 17.89 5.70
N MET A 52 8.84 17.27 5.78
CA MET A 52 8.48 16.34 6.85
C MET A 52 9.46 15.16 6.92
N LEU A 53 9.82 14.56 5.80
CA LEU A 53 10.71 13.41 5.73
C LEU A 53 12.17 13.79 5.98
N LYS A 54 12.62 14.95 5.51
CA LYS A 54 13.94 15.51 5.85
C LYS A 54 14.06 15.75 7.36
N ASN A 55 13.02 16.32 7.99
CA ASN A 55 12.97 16.51 9.44
C ASN A 55 12.94 15.16 10.21
N ALA A 56 12.41 14.09 9.61
CA ALA A 56 12.41 12.75 10.18
C ALA A 56 13.77 12.02 10.01
N GLY A 57 14.76 12.63 9.37
CA GLY A 57 16.12 12.09 9.24
C GLY A 57 16.38 11.33 7.95
N ALA A 58 15.59 11.56 6.89
CA ALA A 58 15.92 11.08 5.55
C ALA A 58 17.26 11.68 5.09
N VAL A 59 18.09 10.88 4.43
CA VAL A 59 19.35 11.32 3.83
C VAL A 59 19.08 12.21 2.63
N ASP A 60 18.16 11.74 1.77
CA ASP A 60 17.63 12.51 0.65
C ASP A 60 16.15 12.22 0.47
N VAL A 61 15.42 13.19 -0.10
CA VAL A 61 14.00 13.05 -0.46
C VAL A 61 13.80 13.61 -1.86
N SER A 62 13.36 12.74 -2.76
CA SER A 62 13.04 13.10 -4.14
C SER A 62 11.58 12.79 -4.46
N THR A 63 11.07 13.42 -5.51
CA THR A 63 9.69 13.25 -5.96
C THR A 63 9.65 12.84 -7.41
N VAL A 64 8.73 11.93 -7.75
CA VAL A 64 8.51 11.51 -9.13
C VAL A 64 7.02 11.58 -9.47
N GLU A 65 6.72 11.99 -10.71
CA GLU A 65 5.34 12.00 -11.20
C GLU A 65 4.85 10.57 -11.38
N PHE A 66 3.70 10.26 -10.78
CA PHE A 66 3.11 8.94 -10.82
C PHE A 66 1.59 9.02 -10.90
N ASP A 67 1.05 8.56 -12.01
CA ASP A 67 -0.38 8.30 -12.14
C ASP A 67 -0.62 6.79 -12.11
N ALA A 68 -1.31 6.31 -11.07
CA ALA A 68 -1.61 4.90 -10.89
C ALA A 68 -2.44 4.31 -12.04
N ASP A 69 -3.25 5.14 -12.71
CA ASP A 69 -4.14 4.69 -13.78
C ASP A 69 -3.45 4.62 -15.15
N ALA A 70 -2.25 5.20 -15.31
CA ALA A 70 -1.41 5.13 -16.50
C ALA A 70 -0.48 3.89 -16.45
N VAL A 71 -1.07 2.69 -16.49
CA VAL A 71 -0.37 1.42 -16.25
C VAL A 71 0.77 1.12 -17.23
N ASP A 72 0.72 1.66 -18.44
CA ASP A 72 1.75 1.58 -19.47
C ASP A 72 3.03 2.35 -19.11
N THR A 73 2.96 3.30 -18.18
CA THR A 73 4.12 4.09 -17.73
C THR A 73 4.85 3.48 -16.52
N HIS A 74 4.28 2.46 -15.88
CA HIS A 74 4.78 1.94 -14.62
C HIS A 74 6.19 1.33 -14.73
N GLY A 75 6.45 0.60 -15.81
CA GLY A 75 7.76 -0.02 -16.04
C GLY A 75 8.86 1.03 -16.17
N ASP A 76 8.64 2.05 -17.02
CA ASP A 76 9.59 3.12 -17.26
C ASP A 76 9.85 3.95 -16.01
N LEU A 77 8.79 4.27 -15.25
CA LEU A 77 8.90 4.98 -13.97
C LEU A 77 9.79 4.21 -12.98
N LEU A 78 9.52 2.93 -12.77
CA LEU A 78 10.31 2.13 -11.83
C LEU A 78 11.75 1.93 -12.31
N GLY A 79 11.96 1.80 -13.63
CA GLY A 79 13.29 1.78 -14.23
C GLY A 79 14.07 3.07 -14.00
N ALA A 80 13.41 4.24 -14.16
CA ALA A 80 14.01 5.54 -13.87
C ALA A 80 14.38 5.69 -12.40
N VAL A 81 13.49 5.28 -11.48
CA VAL A 81 13.78 5.29 -10.03
C VAL A 81 15.02 4.45 -9.70
N VAL A 82 15.15 3.26 -10.29
CA VAL A 82 16.33 2.41 -10.07
C VAL A 82 17.59 3.02 -10.67
N ALA A 83 17.49 3.64 -11.84
CA ALA A 83 18.64 4.28 -12.51
C ALA A 83 19.17 5.48 -11.71
N GLU A 84 18.27 6.27 -11.11
CA GLU A 84 18.63 7.50 -10.38
C GLU A 84 19.01 7.23 -8.92
N HIS A 85 18.27 6.34 -8.23
CA HIS A 85 18.38 6.15 -6.77
C HIS A 85 18.97 4.79 -6.38
N GLY A 86 19.37 3.97 -7.35
CA GLY A 86 19.88 2.63 -7.10
C GLY A 86 18.79 1.63 -6.69
N ARG A 87 19.15 0.62 -5.91
CA ARG A 87 18.25 -0.48 -5.54
C ARG A 87 17.10 0.00 -4.66
N ILE A 88 15.88 -0.40 -4.99
CA ILE A 88 14.71 -0.19 -4.14
C ILE A 88 14.73 -1.25 -3.04
N SER A 89 14.99 -0.84 -1.80
CA SER A 89 15.02 -1.75 -0.65
C SER A 89 13.62 -2.05 -0.11
N ILE A 90 12.77 -1.02 -0.08
CA ILE A 90 11.37 -1.13 0.38
C ILE A 90 10.48 -0.36 -0.58
N ALA A 91 9.43 -1.00 -1.08
CA ALA A 91 8.36 -0.35 -1.83
C ALA A 91 7.05 -0.42 -1.05
N VAL A 92 6.39 0.74 -0.87
CA VAL A 92 5.11 0.86 -0.16
C VAL A 92 4.04 1.32 -1.14
N LEU A 93 3.07 0.47 -1.44
CA LEU A 93 1.95 0.77 -2.33
C LEU A 93 0.78 1.32 -1.50
N ALA A 94 0.76 2.63 -1.29
CA ALA A 94 -0.22 3.33 -0.45
C ALA A 94 -1.25 4.14 -1.25
N PHE A 95 -1.34 3.93 -2.57
CA PHE A 95 -2.36 4.54 -3.40
C PHE A 95 -3.63 3.67 -3.47
N GLY A 96 -4.76 4.31 -3.73
CA GLY A 96 -6.07 3.69 -3.89
C GLY A 96 -7.18 4.71 -3.66
N ILE A 97 -8.40 4.33 -4.01
CA ILE A 97 -9.61 5.15 -3.84
C ILE A 97 -10.73 4.31 -3.22
N LEU A 98 -11.54 4.92 -2.36
CA LEU A 98 -12.72 4.24 -1.82
C LEU A 98 -13.85 4.21 -2.85
N GLY A 99 -13.93 5.25 -3.66
CA GLY A 99 -15.06 5.49 -4.57
C GLY A 99 -16.35 5.85 -3.82
N ASP A 100 -17.38 6.10 -4.59
CA ASP A 100 -18.75 6.29 -4.11
C ASP A 100 -19.59 5.06 -4.46
N GLN A 101 -19.96 4.26 -3.47
CA GLN A 101 -20.71 3.02 -3.68
C GLN A 101 -22.10 3.29 -4.27
N ALA A 102 -22.79 4.37 -3.85
CA ALA A 102 -24.13 4.67 -4.37
C ALA A 102 -24.06 5.06 -5.85
N ARG A 103 -23.06 5.85 -6.23
CA ARG A 103 -22.78 6.16 -7.63
C ARG A 103 -22.39 4.91 -8.43
N ALA A 104 -21.55 4.06 -7.89
CA ALA A 104 -21.09 2.84 -8.56
C ALA A 104 -22.20 1.81 -8.82
N GLU A 105 -23.33 1.90 -8.12
CA GLU A 105 -24.51 1.04 -8.35
C GLU A 105 -25.21 1.33 -9.71
N THR A 106 -25.03 2.53 -10.27
CA THR A 106 -25.68 2.96 -11.50
C THR A 106 -24.74 3.51 -12.57
N ASP A 107 -23.49 3.81 -12.20
CA ASP A 107 -22.44 4.33 -13.09
C ASP A 107 -21.32 3.28 -13.24
N ALA A 108 -21.40 2.51 -14.33
CA ALA A 108 -20.40 1.47 -14.63
C ALA A 108 -19.00 2.04 -14.82
N ALA A 109 -18.86 3.25 -15.38
CA ALA A 109 -17.56 3.87 -15.58
C ALA A 109 -16.89 4.19 -14.22
N HIS A 110 -17.67 4.71 -13.25
CA HIS A 110 -17.17 4.93 -11.90
C HIS A 110 -16.77 3.61 -11.20
N ALA A 111 -17.59 2.58 -11.32
CA ALA A 111 -17.28 1.27 -10.75
C ALA A 111 -15.98 0.70 -11.34
N VAL A 112 -15.80 0.77 -12.67
CA VAL A 112 -14.59 0.32 -13.37
C VAL A 112 -13.36 1.13 -12.93
N ALA A 113 -13.48 2.46 -12.79
CA ALA A 113 -12.38 3.31 -12.33
C ALA A 113 -11.87 2.89 -10.93
N VAL A 114 -12.78 2.59 -9.99
CA VAL A 114 -12.38 2.08 -8.65
C VAL A 114 -11.62 0.76 -8.77
N VAL A 115 -12.11 -0.19 -9.58
CA VAL A 115 -11.44 -1.48 -9.79
C VAL A 115 -10.10 -1.29 -10.50
N HIS A 116 -10.01 -0.36 -11.46
CA HIS A 116 -8.78 -0.06 -12.17
C HIS A 116 -7.68 0.42 -11.21
N THR A 117 -7.95 1.47 -10.44
CA THR A 117 -6.96 2.02 -9.49
C THR A 117 -6.61 1.02 -8.37
N ASP A 118 -7.61 0.37 -7.78
CA ASP A 118 -7.41 -0.45 -6.56
C ASP A 118 -6.99 -1.90 -6.83
N TYR A 119 -7.08 -2.34 -8.09
CA TYR A 119 -6.66 -3.69 -8.47
C TYR A 119 -5.75 -3.70 -9.69
N VAL A 120 -6.18 -3.21 -10.86
CA VAL A 120 -5.40 -3.33 -12.10
C VAL A 120 -4.06 -2.60 -11.99
N ALA A 121 -4.06 -1.36 -11.53
CA ALA A 121 -2.85 -0.58 -11.30
C ALA A 121 -1.91 -1.23 -10.27
N GLN A 122 -2.49 -1.79 -9.19
CA GLN A 122 -1.72 -2.51 -8.18
C GLN A 122 -1.05 -3.76 -8.75
N VAL A 123 -1.76 -4.54 -9.60
CA VAL A 123 -1.21 -5.72 -10.28
C VAL A 123 -0.02 -5.33 -11.17
N SER A 124 -0.16 -4.25 -11.96
CA SER A 124 0.91 -3.75 -12.83
C SER A 124 2.16 -3.39 -12.02
N ILE A 125 2.04 -2.52 -11.01
CA ILE A 125 3.17 -2.11 -10.15
C ILE A 125 3.80 -3.31 -9.42
N LEU A 126 2.99 -4.20 -8.87
CA LEU A 126 3.50 -5.38 -8.15
C LEU A 126 4.28 -6.32 -9.06
N THR A 127 3.85 -6.47 -10.32
CA THR A 127 4.53 -7.32 -11.31
C THR A 127 5.92 -6.75 -11.63
N HIS A 128 6.02 -5.45 -11.94
CA HIS A 128 7.30 -4.80 -12.22
C HIS A 128 8.23 -4.78 -11.01
N LEU A 129 7.72 -4.46 -9.81
CA LEU A 129 8.51 -4.49 -8.58
C LEU A 129 9.05 -5.89 -8.26
N ALA A 130 8.23 -6.92 -8.45
CA ALA A 130 8.66 -8.30 -8.25
C ALA A 130 9.80 -8.70 -9.19
N GLU A 131 9.74 -8.29 -10.46
CA GLU A 131 10.80 -8.51 -11.44
C GLU A 131 12.10 -7.79 -11.04
N ILE A 132 12.01 -6.48 -10.77
CA ILE A 132 13.16 -5.65 -10.37
C ILE A 132 13.82 -6.22 -9.10
N MET A 133 13.03 -6.49 -8.06
CA MET A 133 13.57 -6.96 -6.77
C MET A 133 14.12 -8.39 -6.83
N ARG A 134 13.54 -9.27 -7.69
CA ARG A 134 14.16 -10.57 -7.99
C ARG A 134 15.54 -10.39 -8.64
N GLY A 135 15.66 -9.47 -9.61
CA GLY A 135 16.95 -9.13 -10.22
C GLY A 135 17.94 -8.56 -9.20
N GLN A 136 17.47 -7.86 -8.19
CA GLN A 136 18.29 -7.36 -7.07
C GLN A 136 18.69 -8.47 -6.06
N GLY A 137 17.97 -9.60 -6.02
CA GLY A 137 18.13 -10.68 -5.05
C GLY A 137 17.63 -10.34 -3.64
N THR A 138 17.01 -9.16 -3.46
CA THR A 138 16.50 -8.69 -2.17
C THR A 138 15.47 -7.58 -2.38
N GLY A 139 14.56 -7.41 -1.41
CA GLY A 139 13.59 -6.31 -1.38
C GLY A 139 12.38 -6.62 -0.50
N LYS A 140 11.68 -5.58 -0.09
CA LYS A 140 10.44 -5.69 0.69
C LYS A 140 9.33 -4.89 0.01
N ILE A 141 8.19 -5.53 -0.22
CA ILE A 141 7.00 -4.91 -0.81
C ILE A 141 5.90 -4.89 0.24
N VAL A 142 5.32 -3.71 0.46
CA VAL A 142 4.15 -3.52 1.34
C VAL A 142 2.96 -3.17 0.49
N VAL A 143 1.91 -3.99 0.55
CA VAL A 143 0.67 -3.79 -0.21
C VAL A 143 -0.54 -3.75 0.72
N PHE A 144 -1.46 -2.81 0.47
CA PHE A 144 -2.65 -2.61 1.29
C PHE A 144 -3.89 -3.21 0.61
N SER A 145 -4.33 -4.37 1.13
CA SER A 145 -5.70 -4.85 0.96
C SER A 145 -6.61 -4.14 1.97
N SER A 146 -7.65 -4.79 2.41
CA SER A 146 -8.59 -4.33 3.44
C SER A 146 -9.35 -5.53 3.98
N VAL A 147 -9.90 -5.40 5.19
CA VAL A 147 -10.92 -6.35 5.67
C VAL A 147 -12.13 -6.42 4.75
N ALA A 148 -12.42 -5.36 3.98
CA ALA A 148 -13.47 -5.34 2.97
C ALA A 148 -13.23 -6.36 1.85
N GLY A 149 -11.97 -6.68 1.53
CA GLY A 149 -11.59 -7.71 0.56
C GLY A 149 -11.67 -9.14 1.12
N VAL A 150 -11.60 -9.32 2.44
CA VAL A 150 -11.66 -10.65 3.06
C VAL A 150 -13.07 -11.26 2.95
N ARG A 151 -14.09 -10.44 3.15
CA ARG A 151 -15.48 -10.78 2.86
C ARG A 151 -16.25 -9.54 2.42
N VAL A 152 -16.57 -9.52 1.13
CA VAL A 152 -17.21 -8.38 0.48
C VAL A 152 -18.64 -8.18 1.00
N ARG A 153 -19.00 -6.91 1.28
CA ARG A 153 -20.34 -6.50 1.76
C ARG A 153 -21.05 -5.67 0.70
N ARG A 154 -22.39 -5.70 0.71
CA ARG A 154 -23.20 -4.87 -0.19
C ARG A 154 -22.98 -3.37 -0.04
N ALA A 155 -22.52 -2.93 1.15
CA ALA A 155 -22.28 -1.52 1.45
C ALA A 155 -21.08 -0.92 0.66
N ASN A 156 -20.17 -1.74 0.19
CA ASN A 156 -18.94 -1.32 -0.52
C ASN A 156 -18.43 -2.44 -1.44
N TYR A 157 -19.32 -3.08 -2.20
CA TYR A 157 -18.92 -4.27 -2.96
C TYR A 157 -17.97 -3.96 -4.11
N VAL A 158 -17.98 -2.77 -4.69
CA VAL A 158 -17.05 -2.39 -5.75
C VAL A 158 -15.63 -2.28 -5.19
N TYR A 159 -15.43 -1.47 -4.17
CA TYR A 159 -14.15 -1.40 -3.45
C TYR A 159 -13.72 -2.75 -2.86
N GLY A 160 -14.67 -3.43 -2.20
CA GLY A 160 -14.42 -4.73 -1.59
C GLY A 160 -13.99 -5.80 -2.59
N SER A 161 -14.57 -5.82 -3.80
CA SER A 161 -14.18 -6.76 -4.86
C SER A 161 -12.77 -6.46 -5.40
N ALA A 162 -12.43 -5.19 -5.60
CA ALA A 162 -11.08 -4.78 -5.99
C ALA A 162 -10.04 -5.22 -4.94
N LYS A 163 -10.32 -4.97 -3.65
CA LYS A 163 -9.43 -5.40 -2.56
C LYS A 163 -9.40 -6.92 -2.37
N ALA A 164 -10.47 -7.65 -2.71
CA ALA A 164 -10.46 -9.11 -2.72
C ALA A 164 -9.58 -9.67 -3.84
N GLY A 165 -9.65 -9.09 -5.04
CA GLY A 165 -8.77 -9.40 -6.15
C GLY A 165 -7.30 -9.15 -5.80
N LEU A 166 -7.00 -7.97 -5.26
CA LEU A 166 -5.66 -7.61 -4.81
C LEU A 166 -5.13 -8.54 -3.70
N ASP A 167 -5.98 -8.91 -2.75
CA ASP A 167 -5.63 -9.84 -1.67
C ASP A 167 -5.23 -11.22 -2.22
N GLY A 168 -5.99 -11.73 -3.18
CA GLY A 168 -5.68 -12.98 -3.88
C GLY A 168 -4.39 -12.89 -4.69
N PHE A 169 -4.23 -11.83 -5.49
CA PHE A 169 -3.04 -11.60 -6.30
C PHE A 169 -1.77 -11.50 -5.42
N ALA A 170 -1.81 -10.64 -4.40
CA ALA A 170 -0.68 -10.44 -3.50
C ALA A 170 -0.31 -11.70 -2.70
N SER A 171 -1.31 -12.53 -2.33
CA SER A 171 -1.04 -13.82 -1.68
C SER A 171 -0.30 -14.76 -2.63
N GLY A 172 -0.78 -14.93 -3.87
CA GLY A 172 -0.13 -15.77 -4.87
C GLY A 172 1.25 -15.27 -5.26
N LEU A 173 1.42 -13.95 -5.41
CA LEU A 173 2.72 -13.34 -5.68
C LEU A 173 3.70 -13.56 -4.52
N GLY A 174 3.23 -13.43 -3.27
CA GLY A 174 4.05 -13.71 -2.08
C GLY A 174 4.58 -15.15 -2.05
N ASP A 175 3.74 -16.12 -2.43
CA ASP A 175 4.14 -17.52 -2.56
C ASP A 175 5.15 -17.71 -3.71
N ALA A 176 4.95 -17.04 -4.84
CA ALA A 176 5.86 -17.08 -5.99
C ALA A 176 7.23 -16.40 -5.73
N LEU A 177 7.30 -15.49 -4.75
CA LEU A 177 8.52 -14.83 -4.31
C LEU A 177 9.28 -15.63 -3.24
N HIS A 178 8.72 -16.73 -2.74
CA HIS A 178 9.37 -17.55 -1.71
C HIS A 178 10.77 -18.03 -2.17
N GLY A 179 11.77 -17.81 -1.34
CA GLY A 179 13.17 -18.20 -1.65
C GLY A 179 13.92 -17.25 -2.58
N SER A 180 13.29 -16.20 -3.13
CA SER A 180 13.93 -15.25 -4.04
C SER A 180 14.74 -14.12 -3.34
N GLY A 181 14.68 -14.04 -2.01
CA GLY A 181 15.20 -12.90 -1.23
C GLY A 181 14.23 -11.71 -1.16
N VAL A 182 13.10 -11.76 -1.88
CA VAL A 182 12.07 -10.71 -1.88
C VAL A 182 10.93 -11.09 -0.95
N GLN A 183 10.56 -10.17 -0.06
CA GLN A 183 9.45 -10.35 0.87
C GLN A 183 8.25 -9.48 0.46
N LEU A 184 7.06 -10.06 0.35
CA LEU A 184 5.81 -9.33 0.20
C LEU A 184 5.03 -9.37 1.51
N MET A 185 4.65 -8.19 2.01
CA MET A 185 3.80 -8.04 3.19
C MET A 185 2.43 -7.51 2.80
N LEU A 186 1.41 -8.34 3.01
CA LEU A 186 0.02 -7.99 2.78
C LEU A 186 -0.60 -7.42 4.06
N VAL A 187 -0.99 -6.15 4.03
CA VAL A 187 -1.61 -5.43 5.14
C VAL A 187 -3.12 -5.42 4.96
N ARG A 188 -3.86 -5.81 5.98
CA ARG A 188 -5.33 -5.82 6.02
C ARG A 188 -5.84 -4.89 7.13
N PRO A 189 -5.93 -3.58 6.89
CA PRO A 189 -6.52 -2.67 7.85
C PRO A 189 -8.05 -2.82 7.88
N GLY A 190 -8.62 -2.54 9.05
CA GLY A 190 -10.04 -2.25 9.19
C GLY A 190 -10.36 -0.84 8.73
N PHE A 191 -11.35 -0.20 9.39
CA PHE A 191 -11.64 1.21 9.14
C PHE A 191 -10.49 2.07 9.68
N VAL A 192 -9.92 2.93 8.83
CA VAL A 192 -8.86 3.86 9.22
C VAL A 192 -9.44 5.27 9.19
N ILE A 193 -9.35 5.97 10.32
CA ILE A 193 -9.84 7.35 10.46
C ILE A 193 -8.83 8.27 9.77
N GLY A 194 -9.20 8.86 8.64
CA GLY A 194 -8.34 9.73 7.83
C GLY A 194 -9.11 10.31 6.64
N LYS A 195 -8.42 11.00 5.74
CA LYS A 195 -9.01 11.71 4.58
C LYS A 195 -9.88 10.81 3.70
N MET A 196 -9.48 9.54 3.48
CA MET A 196 -10.25 8.60 2.65
C MET A 196 -11.62 8.26 3.24
N THR A 197 -11.78 8.37 4.55
CA THR A 197 -13.01 8.05 5.30
C THR A 197 -13.66 9.29 5.91
N GLU A 198 -13.26 10.47 5.47
CA GLU A 198 -13.80 11.74 5.94
C GLU A 198 -15.32 11.81 5.69
N GLY A 199 -16.07 12.28 6.68
CA GLY A 199 -17.54 12.30 6.65
C GLY A 199 -18.22 10.97 6.96
N MET A 200 -17.48 9.87 7.12
CA MET A 200 -18.02 8.57 7.53
C MET A 200 -17.98 8.40 9.05
N SER A 201 -18.97 7.75 9.61
CA SER A 201 -18.93 7.38 11.04
C SER A 201 -17.88 6.28 11.28
N PRO A 202 -16.98 6.45 12.26
CA PRO A 202 -15.99 5.43 12.58
C PRO A 202 -16.63 4.08 12.93
N ALA A 203 -16.12 3.02 12.36
CA ALA A 203 -16.55 1.66 12.68
C ALA A 203 -15.95 1.22 14.04
N PRO A 204 -16.56 0.23 14.72
CA PRO A 204 -15.90 -0.42 15.86
C PRO A 204 -14.51 -0.92 15.47
N MET A 205 -13.55 -0.77 16.40
CA MET A 205 -12.14 -1.17 16.19
C MET A 205 -11.45 -0.39 15.03
N SER A 206 -11.84 0.87 14.81
CA SER A 206 -11.12 1.76 13.90
C SER A 206 -9.68 1.98 14.36
N SER A 207 -8.80 2.28 13.41
CA SER A 207 -7.39 2.61 13.65
C SER A 207 -7.07 4.00 13.09
N THR A 208 -5.98 4.61 13.56
CA THR A 208 -5.42 5.81 12.96
C THR A 208 -4.34 5.44 11.93
N PRO A 209 -3.97 6.34 11.00
CA PRO A 209 -2.82 6.14 10.10
C PRO A 209 -1.54 5.77 10.85
N SER A 210 -1.27 6.44 11.98
CA SER A 210 -0.11 6.18 12.83
C SER A 210 -0.10 4.75 13.40
N GLN A 211 -1.25 4.25 13.90
CA GLN A 211 -1.37 2.87 14.39
C GLN A 211 -1.14 1.84 13.29
N VAL A 212 -1.60 2.13 12.05
CA VAL A 212 -1.34 1.26 10.90
C VAL A 212 0.15 1.27 10.57
N ALA A 213 0.78 2.44 10.54
CA ALA A 213 2.21 2.57 10.27
C ALA A 213 3.07 1.81 11.30
N ASP A 214 2.74 1.92 12.60
CA ASP A 214 3.42 1.16 13.66
C ASP A 214 3.32 -0.36 13.44
N ALA A 215 2.16 -0.84 13.04
CA ALA A 215 1.97 -2.26 12.77
C ALA A 215 2.76 -2.72 11.53
N VAL A 216 2.81 -1.90 10.47
CA VAL A 216 3.58 -2.17 9.25
C VAL A 216 5.07 -2.22 9.54
N VAL A 217 5.62 -1.21 10.24
CA VAL A 217 7.06 -1.15 10.53
C VAL A 217 7.48 -2.31 11.46
N ARG A 218 6.67 -2.64 12.47
CA ARG A 218 6.92 -3.86 13.27
C ARG A 218 6.88 -5.13 12.41
N GLY A 219 5.95 -5.21 11.46
CA GLY A 219 5.86 -6.32 10.53
C GLY A 219 7.10 -6.44 9.63
N LEU A 220 7.57 -5.32 9.07
CA LEU A 220 8.80 -5.27 8.26
C LEU A 220 10.04 -5.74 9.04
N ASN A 221 10.14 -5.34 10.31
CA ASN A 221 11.27 -5.71 11.18
C ASN A 221 11.22 -7.19 11.61
N SER A 222 10.03 -7.77 11.72
CA SER A 222 9.85 -9.17 12.12
C SER A 222 9.76 -10.15 10.95
N GLY A 223 9.82 -9.69 9.71
CA GLY A 223 9.66 -10.54 8.54
C GLY A 223 8.21 -11.04 8.32
N ALA A 224 7.21 -10.33 8.83
CA ALA A 224 5.82 -10.74 8.70
C ALA A 224 5.33 -10.62 7.24
N THR A 225 4.68 -11.65 6.74
CA THR A 225 4.06 -11.65 5.39
C THR A 225 2.61 -11.18 5.40
N ARG A 226 1.95 -11.16 6.57
CA ARG A 226 0.56 -10.70 6.74
C ARG A 226 0.41 -9.90 8.01
N VAL A 227 -0.22 -8.72 7.91
CA VAL A 227 -0.47 -7.81 9.04
C VAL A 227 -1.94 -7.41 9.05
N TRP A 228 -2.61 -7.60 10.19
CA TRP A 228 -3.98 -7.14 10.43
C TRP A 228 -3.97 -5.96 11.39
N VAL A 229 -4.74 -4.92 11.08
CA VAL A 229 -4.77 -3.72 11.93
C VAL A 229 -6.21 -3.28 12.21
N PRO A 230 -6.62 -3.37 13.46
CA PRO A 230 -5.95 -4.00 14.60
C PRO A 230 -5.95 -5.54 14.49
N ARG A 231 -5.06 -6.20 15.20
CA ARG A 231 -4.86 -7.67 15.12
C ARG A 231 -6.10 -8.48 15.42
N ILE A 232 -7.00 -7.97 16.26
CA ILE A 232 -8.28 -8.63 16.61
C ILE A 232 -9.17 -8.87 15.39
N LEU A 233 -9.00 -8.12 14.31
CA LEU A 233 -9.78 -8.32 13.08
C LEU A 233 -9.50 -9.67 12.41
N GLN A 234 -8.34 -10.27 12.65
CA GLN A 234 -8.01 -11.57 12.08
C GLN A 234 -8.97 -12.68 12.52
N PRO A 235 -9.15 -13.00 13.81
CA PRO A 235 -10.14 -13.99 14.25
C PRO A 235 -11.57 -13.56 13.95
N VAL A 236 -11.90 -12.26 14.05
CA VAL A 236 -13.23 -11.76 13.72
C VAL A 236 -13.60 -12.09 12.27
N PHE A 237 -12.72 -11.75 11.31
CA PHE A 237 -12.99 -12.01 9.89
C PHE A 237 -12.87 -13.49 9.52
N PHE A 238 -12.08 -14.27 10.26
CA PHE A 238 -12.11 -15.73 10.12
C PHE A 238 -13.51 -16.29 10.41
N VAL A 239 -14.13 -15.90 11.53
CA VAL A 239 -15.50 -16.32 11.87
C VAL A 239 -16.52 -15.74 10.86
N MET A 240 -16.39 -14.46 10.48
CA MET A 240 -17.28 -13.84 9.52
C MET A 240 -17.29 -14.55 8.16
N ARG A 241 -16.17 -15.12 7.71
CA ARG A 241 -16.11 -15.89 6.45
C ARG A 241 -16.99 -17.16 6.49
N LEU A 242 -17.22 -17.72 7.66
CA LEU A 242 -18.02 -18.94 7.85
C LEU A 242 -19.53 -18.67 7.95
N LEU A 243 -19.94 -17.40 8.11
CA LEU A 243 -21.36 -17.05 8.22
C LEU A 243 -22.14 -17.41 6.93
N PRO A 244 -23.30 -18.07 7.04
CA PRO A 244 -24.17 -18.33 5.89
C PRO A 244 -24.57 -17.01 5.18
N GLN A 245 -24.76 -17.10 3.85
CA GLN A 245 -25.13 -15.93 3.04
C GLN A 245 -26.44 -15.28 3.47
N THR A 246 -27.37 -16.05 4.01
CA THR A 246 -28.66 -15.54 4.53
C THR A 246 -28.48 -14.59 5.71
N ILE A 247 -27.52 -14.89 6.61
CA ILE A 247 -27.16 -14.01 7.73
C ILE A 247 -26.37 -12.81 7.22
N TRP A 248 -25.41 -13.04 6.31
CA TRP A 248 -24.54 -12.00 5.76
C TRP A 248 -25.35 -10.91 5.05
N ARG A 249 -26.41 -11.28 4.30
CA ARG A 249 -27.30 -10.31 3.61
C ARG A 249 -28.04 -9.37 4.57
N ARG A 250 -28.22 -9.73 5.82
CA ARG A 250 -28.91 -8.92 6.85
C ARG A 250 -27.96 -7.97 7.57
N MET A 251 -26.66 -8.05 7.33
CA MET A 251 -25.69 -7.11 7.89
C MET A 251 -26.01 -5.68 7.41
N PRO A 252 -25.87 -4.66 8.28
CA PRO A 252 -26.17 -3.28 7.91
C PRO A 252 -25.32 -2.81 6.73
N ARG A 253 -25.90 -1.86 5.98
CA ARG A 253 -25.18 -1.15 4.92
C ARG A 253 -24.11 -0.25 5.48
#